data_48b98b8d76f18c294d6c2a07374e0d35
#
_entry.id   48b98b8d76f18c294d6c2a07374e0d35
#
_cell.length_a   1.000
_cell.length_b   1.000
_cell.length_c   1.000
_cell.angle_alpha   90.00
_cell.angle_beta   90.00
_cell.angle_gamma   90.00
#
_symmetry.space_group_name_H-M   'P 1'
#
loop_
_entity.id
_entity.type
_entity.pdbx_description
1 polymer ?
#
loop_
_entity_poly.entity_id
_entity_poly.type
_entity_poly.pdbx_seq_one_letter_code
_entity_poly.pdbx_strand_id
1 'polypeptide(L)'
;MLKKQQRIAAASPKTVLGSPMANADLVADSIKRASGLDVDFIVFPELALAGASLGSLLSHPHMLDLSGRALESICRATENLSITAAVGYPCEINGSVRSAVALINRGSVLATSFSDCAEAPFGFIPSVEYHLSKPRSIFPRNINVVFGNELLSSKLSVPDGNVTLIPSFLNATAHSDRLISEALRRYTAISGFAAAYAAPNSGESSSFFLYDGLCAISAGGEIIAMTEPFSDDPFVYADVNAAWLASAKAVPVMQQPTYYLSQKPERAAHECRRILRLQAEALRRRLEHTGGRGFIIGVSGGLDSALAAIAAVKAADMMGLPRSGVLGVSMPGFGTSIRTRENSRKLCEALGCSFREISIVDACAAHLEAIGHGTDKRDVVYENAQARERTQILLDLANMENLLDVGTGDLSEAALGWTTFGGDHLAQYGVNASLPKTVIRRVVAEAKAEFREAADTLQDILDTPVSPELLPSQAGEIAQKTEELLGSYEMHDFFIYQFVINKEKPSAIVEKAIRELPFDPGEIRRAFDVFIRRFFTQQYKRNCAPESPHILASISPALWRMGSDVLPDGSFREGNAGGTENA
;
A
#
# COMPACT_ATOMS: atom_id res chain seq x y z
N MET A 1 -39.95 -11.05 -20.07
CA MET A 1 -39.54 -9.82 -20.80
C MET A 1 -38.56 -9.06 -19.92
N LEU A 2 -37.33 -8.81 -20.39
CA LEU A 2 -36.39 -7.95 -19.70
C LEU A 2 -36.94 -6.53 -19.61
N LYS A 3 -36.87 -5.87 -18.45
CA LYS A 3 -37.09 -4.42 -18.39
C LYS A 3 -36.18 -3.77 -19.44
N LYS A 4 -36.70 -2.86 -20.27
CA LYS A 4 -35.89 -2.15 -21.26
C LYS A 4 -34.73 -1.35 -20.68
N GLN A 5 -34.75 -1.11 -19.39
CA GLN A 5 -33.78 -0.35 -18.59
C GLN A 5 -33.67 -0.97 -17.21
N GLN A 6 -32.44 -1.17 -16.72
CA GLN A 6 -32.13 -1.64 -15.38
C GLN A 6 -31.32 -0.55 -14.67
N ARG A 7 -31.55 -0.36 -13.39
CA ARG A 7 -30.74 0.54 -12.56
C ARG A 7 -29.89 -0.30 -11.64
N ILE A 8 -28.57 -0.09 -11.72
CA ILE A 8 -27.59 -0.82 -10.93
C ILE A 8 -26.81 0.13 -10.03
N ALA A 9 -26.36 -0.35 -8.88
CA ALA A 9 -25.60 0.43 -7.91
C ALA A 9 -24.41 -0.35 -7.36
N ALA A 10 -23.44 0.40 -6.86
CA ALA A 10 -22.33 -0.08 -6.05
C ALA A 10 -22.17 0.81 -4.81
N ALA A 11 -21.92 0.19 -3.66
CA ALA A 11 -21.77 0.90 -2.40
C ALA A 11 -20.67 0.26 -1.52
N SER A 12 -19.96 1.11 -0.80
CA SER A 12 -18.96 0.69 0.19
C SER A 12 -19.12 1.51 1.47
N PRO A 13 -20.16 1.22 2.30
CA PRO A 13 -20.39 1.92 3.56
C PRO A 13 -19.18 1.76 4.49
N LYS A 14 -18.84 2.81 5.27
CA LYS A 14 -17.63 2.85 6.09
C LYS A 14 -17.60 1.67 7.07
N THR A 15 -16.69 0.74 6.83
CA THR A 15 -16.54 -0.49 7.61
C THR A 15 -16.21 -0.19 9.07
N VAL A 16 -16.93 -0.81 10.00
CA VAL A 16 -16.55 -0.92 11.41
C VAL A 16 -15.83 -2.26 11.56
N LEU A 17 -14.50 -2.22 11.56
CA LEU A 17 -13.65 -3.40 11.48
C LEU A 17 -13.91 -4.37 12.64
N GLY A 18 -14.21 -5.63 12.33
CA GLY A 18 -14.50 -6.67 13.33
C GLY A 18 -15.87 -6.56 13.99
N SER A 19 -16.79 -5.76 13.46
CA SER A 19 -18.14 -5.56 14.00
C SER A 19 -19.23 -5.92 12.99
N PRO A 20 -19.48 -7.24 12.72
CA PRO A 20 -20.42 -7.67 11.69
C PRO A 20 -21.84 -7.11 11.85
N MET A 21 -22.33 -6.98 13.07
CA MET A 21 -23.68 -6.46 13.30
C MET A 21 -23.81 -4.97 12.94
N ALA A 22 -22.82 -4.12 13.33
CA ALA A 22 -22.81 -2.72 12.94
C ALA A 22 -22.69 -2.55 11.43
N ASN A 23 -21.89 -3.38 10.78
CA ASN A 23 -21.75 -3.38 9.33
C ASN A 23 -23.05 -3.83 8.64
N ALA A 24 -23.80 -4.78 9.23
CA ALA A 24 -25.10 -5.19 8.70
C ALA A 24 -26.11 -4.04 8.68
N ASP A 25 -26.13 -3.20 9.71
CA ASP A 25 -27.01 -2.03 9.77
C ASP A 25 -26.66 -1.03 8.66
N LEU A 26 -25.37 -0.73 8.46
CA LEU A 26 -24.89 0.17 7.40
C LEU A 26 -25.19 -0.37 5.98
N VAL A 27 -25.03 -1.68 5.78
CA VAL A 27 -25.37 -2.36 4.52
C VAL A 27 -26.89 -2.32 4.28
N ALA A 28 -27.70 -2.63 5.29
CA ALA A 28 -29.15 -2.58 5.19
C ALA A 28 -29.67 -1.16 4.88
N ASP A 29 -29.10 -0.14 5.47
CA ASP A 29 -29.46 1.25 5.19
C ASP A 29 -29.07 1.66 3.76
N SER A 30 -27.92 1.20 3.26
CA SER A 30 -27.51 1.39 1.87
C SER A 30 -28.46 0.68 0.89
N ILE A 31 -28.96 -0.52 1.22
CA ILE A 31 -29.96 -1.25 0.44
C ILE A 31 -31.30 -0.49 0.41
N LYS A 32 -31.76 0.02 1.56
CA LYS A 32 -32.99 0.84 1.65
C LYS A 32 -32.86 2.11 0.82
N ARG A 33 -31.72 2.82 0.91
CA ARG A 33 -31.40 3.98 0.08
C ARG A 33 -31.49 3.66 -1.41
N ALA A 34 -30.84 2.58 -1.85
CA ALA A 34 -30.86 2.13 -3.22
C ALA A 34 -32.27 1.75 -3.70
N SER A 35 -33.04 1.08 -2.83
CA SER A 35 -34.45 0.76 -3.12
C SER A 35 -35.30 2.01 -3.31
N GLY A 36 -35.09 3.07 -2.51
CA GLY A 36 -35.75 4.36 -2.66
C GLY A 36 -35.38 5.12 -3.95
N LEU A 37 -34.31 4.70 -4.61
CA LEU A 37 -33.86 5.20 -5.92
C LEU A 37 -34.26 4.27 -7.08
N ASP A 38 -35.15 3.31 -6.85
CA ASP A 38 -35.61 2.30 -7.84
C ASP A 38 -34.44 1.45 -8.42
N VAL A 39 -33.39 1.18 -7.62
CA VAL A 39 -32.27 0.31 -8.01
C VAL A 39 -32.73 -1.14 -8.05
N ASP A 40 -32.44 -1.84 -9.15
CA ASP A 40 -32.75 -3.26 -9.30
C ASP A 40 -31.68 -4.16 -8.63
N PHE A 41 -30.39 -3.75 -8.73
CA PHE A 41 -29.23 -4.52 -8.22
C PHE A 41 -28.20 -3.63 -7.55
N ILE A 42 -27.71 -4.05 -6.37
CA ILE A 42 -26.63 -3.36 -5.66
C ILE A 42 -25.55 -4.37 -5.26
N VAL A 43 -24.28 -3.96 -5.33
CA VAL A 43 -23.12 -4.73 -4.88
C VAL A 43 -22.38 -4.01 -3.76
N PHE A 44 -21.92 -4.80 -2.79
CA PHE A 44 -21.04 -4.41 -1.68
C PHE A 44 -19.69 -5.09 -1.82
N PRO A 45 -18.64 -4.63 -1.11
CA PRO A 45 -17.33 -5.27 -1.12
C PRO A 45 -17.36 -6.73 -0.66
N GLU A 46 -16.33 -7.49 -1.04
CA GLU A 46 -16.03 -8.76 -0.36
C GLU A 46 -15.81 -8.49 1.14
N LEU A 47 -16.24 -9.43 1.96
CA LEU A 47 -16.10 -9.35 3.43
C LEU A 47 -16.71 -8.07 4.05
N ALA A 48 -17.67 -7.43 3.37
CA ALA A 48 -18.31 -6.19 3.83
C ALA A 48 -18.86 -6.28 5.26
N LEU A 49 -19.28 -7.48 5.69
CA LEU A 49 -19.82 -7.68 7.04
C LEU A 49 -18.73 -7.76 8.13
N ALA A 50 -17.58 -8.33 7.83
CA ALA A 50 -16.51 -8.51 8.84
C ALA A 50 -15.41 -7.44 8.74
N GLY A 51 -15.10 -7.05 7.53
CA GLY A 51 -13.92 -6.30 7.12
C GLY A 51 -12.88 -7.19 6.44
N ALA A 52 -12.22 -6.66 5.41
CA ALA A 52 -11.25 -7.38 4.59
C ALA A 52 -9.88 -7.53 5.26
N SER A 53 -9.58 -6.68 6.25
CA SER A 53 -8.25 -6.56 6.87
C SER A 53 -8.13 -7.21 8.27
N LEU A 54 -9.05 -8.11 8.64
CA LEU A 54 -9.04 -8.80 9.95
C LEU A 54 -7.96 -9.89 10.08
N GLY A 55 -7.35 -10.33 8.99
CA GLY A 55 -6.35 -11.39 9.03
C GLY A 55 -6.86 -12.68 9.64
N SER A 56 -6.11 -13.27 10.56
CA SER A 56 -6.46 -14.54 11.19
C SER A 56 -7.76 -14.51 12.00
N LEU A 57 -8.26 -13.33 12.39
CA LEU A 57 -9.52 -13.21 13.10
C LEU A 57 -10.73 -13.62 12.23
N LEU A 58 -10.61 -13.57 10.90
CA LEU A 58 -11.65 -14.03 9.97
C LEU A 58 -11.98 -15.52 10.14
N SER A 59 -11.00 -16.33 10.58
CA SER A 59 -11.20 -17.78 10.83
C SER A 59 -11.66 -18.10 12.26
N HIS A 60 -11.80 -17.10 13.12
CA HIS A 60 -12.24 -17.33 14.49
C HIS A 60 -13.74 -17.71 14.51
N PRO A 61 -14.15 -18.81 15.18
CA PRO A 61 -15.53 -19.29 15.15
C PRO A 61 -16.56 -18.23 15.54
N HIS A 62 -16.25 -17.39 16.52
CA HIS A 62 -17.12 -16.30 16.93
C HIS A 62 -17.35 -15.26 15.82
N MET A 63 -16.34 -14.96 15.02
CA MET A 63 -16.45 -14.03 13.88
C MET A 63 -17.34 -14.61 12.77
N LEU A 64 -17.21 -15.91 12.51
CA LEU A 64 -18.05 -16.61 11.55
C LEU A 64 -19.52 -16.65 11.99
N ASP A 65 -19.79 -16.94 13.27
CA ASP A 65 -21.15 -16.91 13.84
C ASP A 65 -21.76 -15.50 13.76
N LEU A 66 -21.03 -14.48 14.19
CA LEU A 66 -21.50 -13.10 14.10
C LEU A 66 -21.77 -12.67 12.66
N SER A 67 -20.95 -13.09 11.69
CA SER A 67 -21.15 -12.77 10.28
C SER A 67 -22.40 -13.45 9.70
N GLY A 68 -22.69 -14.69 10.11
CA GLY A 68 -23.94 -15.38 9.76
C GLY A 68 -25.18 -14.66 10.32
N ARG A 69 -25.15 -14.29 11.61
CA ARG A 69 -26.23 -13.52 12.26
C ARG A 69 -26.43 -12.14 11.64
N ALA A 70 -25.34 -11.49 11.23
CA ALA A 70 -25.37 -10.20 10.51
C ALA A 70 -26.07 -10.34 9.14
N LEU A 71 -25.77 -11.41 8.39
CA LEU A 71 -26.47 -11.72 7.15
C LEU A 71 -27.98 -11.92 7.35
N GLU A 72 -28.36 -12.69 8.37
CA GLU A 72 -29.78 -12.88 8.74
C GLU A 72 -30.45 -11.56 9.12
N SER A 73 -29.74 -10.63 9.80
CA SER A 73 -30.27 -9.30 10.14
C SER A 73 -30.57 -8.49 8.89
N ILE A 74 -29.69 -8.51 7.88
CA ILE A 74 -29.95 -7.86 6.58
C ILE A 74 -31.18 -8.47 5.89
N CYS A 75 -31.31 -9.81 5.89
CA CYS A 75 -32.48 -10.47 5.32
C CYS A 75 -33.76 -9.94 5.96
N ARG A 76 -33.83 -9.91 7.29
CA ARG A 76 -35.01 -9.36 8.00
C ARG A 76 -35.25 -7.88 7.67
N ALA A 77 -34.21 -7.06 7.63
CA ALA A 77 -34.32 -5.63 7.37
C ALA A 77 -34.76 -5.28 5.94
N THR A 78 -34.65 -6.24 5.02
CA THR A 78 -34.89 -6.05 3.57
C THR A 78 -36.04 -6.93 3.01
N GLU A 79 -36.83 -7.60 3.86
CA GLU A 79 -37.86 -8.56 3.46
C GLU A 79 -38.92 -7.96 2.52
N ASN A 80 -39.25 -6.67 2.67
CA ASN A 80 -40.25 -5.96 1.87
C ASN A 80 -39.65 -5.23 0.66
N LEU A 81 -38.36 -5.38 0.39
CA LEU A 81 -37.66 -4.70 -0.69
C LEU A 81 -37.49 -5.63 -1.90
N SER A 82 -37.75 -5.13 -3.09
CA SER A 82 -37.61 -5.89 -4.34
C SER A 82 -36.21 -5.84 -4.97
N ILE A 83 -35.30 -5.05 -4.40
CA ILE A 83 -33.90 -4.93 -4.84
C ILE A 83 -33.15 -6.23 -4.56
N THR A 84 -32.22 -6.61 -5.45
CA THR A 84 -31.29 -7.72 -5.22
C THR A 84 -29.94 -7.15 -4.79
N ALA A 85 -29.45 -7.56 -3.62
CA ALA A 85 -28.19 -7.13 -3.05
C ALA A 85 -27.15 -8.27 -3.03
N ALA A 86 -25.92 -7.98 -3.49
CA ALA A 86 -24.77 -8.87 -3.34
C ALA A 86 -23.93 -8.42 -2.14
N VAL A 87 -23.93 -9.21 -1.07
CA VAL A 87 -23.31 -8.88 0.22
C VAL A 87 -22.19 -9.86 0.55
N GLY A 88 -20.97 -9.34 0.74
CA GLY A 88 -19.78 -10.14 1.07
C GLY A 88 -19.65 -10.44 2.57
N TYR A 89 -19.29 -11.68 2.91
CA TYR A 89 -19.10 -12.14 4.30
C TYR A 89 -18.14 -13.34 4.34
N PRO A 90 -17.44 -13.60 5.47
CA PRO A 90 -16.67 -14.82 5.65
C PRO A 90 -17.59 -15.98 6.01
N CYS A 91 -17.32 -17.16 5.43
CA CYS A 91 -18.02 -18.38 5.83
C CYS A 91 -17.09 -19.60 5.79
N GLU A 92 -17.42 -20.63 6.57
CA GLU A 92 -16.69 -21.90 6.59
C GLU A 92 -17.35 -22.91 5.66
N ILE A 93 -16.54 -23.55 4.80
CA ILE A 93 -16.97 -24.62 3.90
C ILE A 93 -15.94 -25.75 3.97
N ASN A 94 -16.40 -26.92 4.35
CA ASN A 94 -15.55 -28.12 4.43
C ASN A 94 -14.28 -27.90 5.28
N GLY A 95 -14.37 -27.19 6.41
CA GLY A 95 -13.25 -26.90 7.29
C GLY A 95 -12.31 -25.79 6.80
N SER A 96 -12.66 -25.09 5.73
CA SER A 96 -11.90 -23.96 5.20
C SER A 96 -12.74 -22.68 5.20
N VAL A 97 -12.18 -21.59 5.70
CA VAL A 97 -12.84 -20.27 5.66
C VAL A 97 -12.62 -19.64 4.30
N ARG A 98 -13.70 -19.13 3.71
CA ARG A 98 -13.70 -18.49 2.37
C ARG A 98 -14.43 -17.15 2.42
N SER A 99 -14.09 -16.28 1.48
CA SER A 99 -14.91 -15.13 1.15
C SER A 99 -16.14 -15.61 0.38
N ALA A 100 -17.32 -15.29 0.88
CA ALA A 100 -18.60 -15.64 0.29
C ALA A 100 -19.38 -14.37 -0.06
N VAL A 101 -20.21 -14.44 -1.08
CA VAL A 101 -21.15 -13.38 -1.48
C VAL A 101 -22.56 -13.95 -1.56
N ALA A 102 -23.43 -13.48 -0.67
CA ALA A 102 -24.86 -13.82 -0.70
C ALA A 102 -25.61 -12.86 -1.61
N LEU A 103 -26.43 -13.41 -2.51
CA LEU A 103 -27.46 -12.64 -3.22
C LEU A 103 -28.74 -12.66 -2.40
N ILE A 104 -29.15 -11.51 -1.92
CA ILE A 104 -30.34 -11.31 -1.07
C ILE A 104 -31.42 -10.60 -1.88
N ASN A 105 -32.65 -11.13 -1.83
CA ASN A 105 -33.82 -10.46 -2.35
C ASN A 105 -35.04 -10.81 -1.49
N ARG A 106 -35.87 -9.84 -1.15
CA ARG A 106 -37.09 -10.01 -0.35
C ARG A 106 -36.86 -10.84 0.92
N GLY A 107 -35.82 -10.51 1.66
CA GLY A 107 -35.49 -11.18 2.93
C GLY A 107 -34.93 -12.60 2.81
N SER A 108 -34.65 -13.07 1.60
CA SER A 108 -34.18 -14.44 1.38
C SER A 108 -32.84 -14.44 0.64
N VAL A 109 -31.95 -15.34 1.02
CA VAL A 109 -30.74 -15.65 0.27
C VAL A 109 -31.11 -16.52 -0.91
N LEU A 110 -31.00 -15.97 -2.12
CA LEU A 110 -31.31 -16.66 -3.38
C LEU A 110 -30.20 -17.63 -3.80
N ALA A 111 -28.95 -17.20 -3.57
CA ALA A 111 -27.75 -17.94 -3.94
C ALA A 111 -26.54 -17.43 -3.16
N THR A 112 -25.50 -18.26 -3.08
CA THR A 112 -24.19 -17.87 -2.52
C THR A 112 -23.09 -18.26 -3.50
N SER A 113 -22.18 -17.33 -3.77
CA SER A 113 -20.96 -17.53 -4.53
C SER A 113 -19.75 -17.47 -3.62
N PHE A 114 -18.69 -18.19 -3.97
CA PHE A 114 -17.49 -18.28 -3.14
C PHE A 114 -16.27 -17.92 -3.98
N SER A 115 -15.38 -17.11 -3.40
CA SER A 115 -14.08 -16.86 -4.00
C SER A 115 -13.17 -18.07 -3.77
N ASP A 116 -12.53 -18.54 -4.84
CA ASP A 116 -11.45 -19.54 -4.75
C ASP A 116 -10.11 -18.90 -4.33
N CYS A 117 -10.10 -17.59 -4.07
CA CYS A 117 -8.89 -16.87 -3.74
C CYS A 117 -8.44 -17.14 -2.31
N ALA A 118 -7.41 -17.93 -2.20
CA ALA A 118 -6.68 -18.23 -0.99
C ALA A 118 -5.78 -17.05 -0.51
N GLU A 119 -5.82 -15.92 -1.16
CA GLU A 119 -5.00 -14.74 -0.86
C GLU A 119 -5.82 -13.59 -0.29
N ALA A 120 -6.56 -13.85 0.80
CA ALA A 120 -6.85 -12.73 1.69
C ALA A 120 -5.52 -12.35 2.39
N PRO A 121 -5.13 -11.06 2.37
CA PRO A 121 -3.92 -10.64 3.04
C PRO A 121 -4.03 -10.99 4.53
N PHE A 122 -3.10 -11.76 5.04
CA PHE A 122 -3.03 -12.24 6.43
C PHE A 122 -3.93 -13.43 6.83
N GLY A 123 -3.42 -14.62 6.67
CA GLY A 123 -3.82 -15.79 7.42
C GLY A 123 -4.66 -16.83 6.71
N PHE A 124 -5.10 -16.62 5.50
CA PHE A 124 -5.56 -17.72 4.66
C PHE A 124 -4.32 -18.41 4.08
N ILE A 125 -4.02 -19.61 4.58
CA ILE A 125 -3.00 -20.47 3.98
C ILE A 125 -3.53 -20.88 2.61
N PRO A 126 -2.80 -20.63 1.51
CA PRO A 126 -3.23 -21.10 0.20
C PRO A 126 -3.28 -22.62 0.25
N SER A 127 -4.45 -23.21 0.14
CA SER A 127 -4.53 -24.59 -0.29
C SER A 127 -4.17 -24.60 -1.77
N VAL A 128 -3.07 -25.27 -2.09
CA VAL A 128 -2.47 -25.34 -3.43
C VAL A 128 -3.32 -26.23 -4.32
N GLU A 129 -4.54 -25.83 -4.64
CA GLU A 129 -5.29 -26.44 -5.75
C GLU A 129 -6.23 -25.40 -6.34
N TYR A 130 -5.78 -24.79 -7.43
CA TYR A 130 -6.62 -23.97 -8.31
C TYR A 130 -7.61 -24.88 -9.04
N HIS A 131 -8.71 -25.20 -8.42
CA HIS A 131 -9.86 -25.69 -9.15
C HIS A 131 -10.74 -24.49 -9.44
N LEU A 132 -10.65 -24.00 -10.70
CA LEU A 132 -11.68 -23.15 -11.29
C LEU A 132 -13.00 -23.94 -11.26
N SER A 133 -13.72 -23.85 -10.16
CA SER A 133 -15.10 -24.30 -10.12
C SER A 133 -15.86 -23.36 -11.05
N LYS A 134 -16.31 -23.90 -12.19
CA LYS A 134 -17.24 -23.19 -13.07
C LYS A 134 -18.33 -22.62 -12.16
N PRO A 135 -18.69 -21.33 -12.29
CA PRO A 135 -19.78 -20.76 -11.53
C PRO A 135 -21.00 -21.65 -11.76
N ARG A 136 -21.45 -22.35 -10.73
CA ARG A 136 -22.69 -23.11 -10.80
C ARG A 136 -23.79 -22.07 -10.79
N SER A 137 -24.34 -21.80 -11.97
CA SER A 137 -25.43 -20.86 -12.20
C SER A 137 -26.72 -21.36 -11.57
N ILE A 138 -26.90 -21.07 -10.29
CA ILE A 138 -28.22 -21.10 -9.62
C ILE A 138 -28.74 -19.66 -9.51
N PHE A 139 -28.22 -18.75 -10.31
CA PHE A 139 -28.64 -17.36 -10.32
C PHE A 139 -29.90 -17.16 -11.16
N PRO A 140 -30.79 -16.21 -10.82
CA PRO A 140 -31.78 -15.72 -11.76
C PRO A 140 -31.07 -15.42 -13.08
N ARG A 141 -31.62 -15.85 -14.21
CA ARG A 141 -30.97 -15.94 -15.54
C ARG A 141 -30.29 -14.68 -16.08
N ASN A 142 -30.19 -13.60 -15.28
CA ASN A 142 -29.75 -12.29 -15.74
C ASN A 142 -28.63 -11.66 -14.86
N ILE A 143 -28.18 -12.32 -13.80
CA ILE A 143 -27.17 -11.78 -12.87
C ILE A 143 -25.98 -12.72 -12.78
N ASN A 144 -24.78 -12.16 -12.81
CA ASN A 144 -23.52 -12.85 -12.53
C ASN A 144 -22.86 -12.23 -11.32
N VAL A 145 -22.06 -13.03 -10.61
CA VAL A 145 -21.10 -12.55 -9.60
C VAL A 145 -19.71 -12.96 -10.06
N VAL A 146 -18.82 -11.98 -10.17
CA VAL A 146 -17.40 -12.14 -10.52
C VAL A 146 -16.61 -11.46 -9.41
N PHE A 147 -15.62 -12.12 -8.84
CA PHE A 147 -14.81 -11.52 -7.78
C PHE A 147 -13.76 -10.56 -8.35
N GLY A 148 -13.38 -9.54 -7.57
CA GLY A 148 -12.52 -8.46 -8.04
C GLY A 148 -11.15 -8.91 -8.55
N ASN A 149 -10.56 -9.95 -7.97
CA ASN A 149 -9.31 -10.55 -8.43
C ASN A 149 -9.44 -11.27 -9.78
N GLU A 150 -10.60 -11.88 -10.07
CA GLU A 150 -10.87 -12.51 -11.38
C GLU A 150 -10.94 -11.46 -12.49
N LEU A 151 -11.43 -10.26 -12.17
CA LEU A 151 -11.48 -9.13 -13.10
C LEU A 151 -10.10 -8.76 -13.66
N LEU A 152 -9.05 -8.86 -12.83
CA LEU A 152 -7.66 -8.55 -13.20
C LEU A 152 -6.96 -9.71 -13.92
N SER A 153 -7.57 -10.89 -13.99
CA SER A 153 -6.99 -12.07 -14.63
C SER A 153 -6.90 -11.91 -16.16
N SER A 154 -5.84 -12.45 -16.74
CA SER A 154 -5.71 -12.58 -18.20
C SER A 154 -6.71 -13.58 -18.80
N LYS A 155 -7.20 -14.52 -17.98
CA LYS A 155 -8.19 -15.56 -18.36
C LYS A 155 -9.58 -15.14 -17.86
N LEU A 156 -10.14 -14.11 -18.48
CA LEU A 156 -11.47 -13.65 -18.14
C LEU A 156 -12.51 -14.69 -18.60
N SER A 157 -13.23 -15.29 -17.66
CA SER A 157 -14.42 -16.07 -17.97
C SER A 157 -15.63 -15.14 -18.01
N VAL A 158 -16.33 -15.13 -19.12
CA VAL A 158 -17.56 -14.34 -19.27
C VAL A 158 -18.74 -15.30 -19.15
N PRO A 159 -19.46 -15.29 -18.01
CA PRO A 159 -20.66 -16.11 -17.85
C PRO A 159 -21.84 -15.53 -18.63
N ASP A 160 -22.89 -16.32 -18.84
CA ASP A 160 -24.13 -15.85 -19.46
C ASP A 160 -24.90 -14.93 -18.51
N GLY A 161 -25.41 -13.77 -19.00
CA GLY A 161 -26.21 -12.83 -18.20
C GLY A 161 -26.30 -11.46 -18.83
N ASN A 162 -26.82 -10.46 -18.10
CA ASN A 162 -26.91 -9.07 -18.55
C ASN A 162 -26.26 -8.07 -17.61
N VAL A 163 -26.16 -8.41 -16.32
CA VAL A 163 -25.54 -7.59 -15.28
C VAL A 163 -24.54 -8.45 -14.50
N THR A 164 -23.37 -7.91 -14.25
CA THR A 164 -22.36 -8.52 -13.41
C THR A 164 -22.15 -7.67 -12.17
N LEU A 165 -22.25 -8.29 -10.99
CA LEU A 165 -21.93 -7.70 -9.69
C LEU A 165 -20.52 -8.14 -9.32
N ILE A 166 -19.63 -7.18 -9.04
CA ILE A 166 -18.21 -7.43 -8.81
C ILE A 166 -17.84 -6.94 -7.39
N PRO A 167 -18.10 -7.77 -6.37
CA PRO A 167 -17.52 -7.56 -5.05
C PRO A 167 -16.01 -7.71 -5.12
N SER A 168 -15.27 -6.91 -4.36
CA SER A 168 -13.81 -6.92 -4.37
C SER A 168 -13.24 -6.76 -2.97
N PHE A 169 -12.02 -7.25 -2.74
CA PHE A 169 -11.17 -6.91 -1.61
C PHE A 169 -9.83 -6.30 -2.06
N LEU A 170 -9.72 -5.88 -3.32
CA LEU A 170 -8.50 -5.30 -3.86
C LEU A 170 -8.14 -4.02 -3.10
N ASN A 171 -6.87 -3.92 -2.73
CA ASN A 171 -6.34 -2.78 -2.02
C ASN A 171 -5.98 -1.61 -2.97
N ALA A 172 -5.97 -0.42 -2.40
CA ALA A 172 -5.54 0.79 -3.08
C ALA A 172 -4.01 0.86 -3.18
N THR A 173 -3.52 1.06 -4.39
CA THR A 173 -2.10 1.27 -4.72
C THR A 173 -1.94 2.50 -5.60
N ALA A 174 -0.70 2.86 -5.94
CA ALA A 174 -0.43 3.95 -6.87
C ALA A 174 -1.11 3.77 -8.24
N HIS A 175 -1.45 2.53 -8.63
CA HIS A 175 -1.96 2.19 -9.97
C HIS A 175 -3.37 1.59 -9.96
N SER A 176 -3.95 1.27 -8.79
CA SER A 176 -5.18 0.46 -8.71
C SER A 176 -6.39 1.10 -9.37
N ASP A 177 -6.58 2.42 -9.21
CA ASP A 177 -7.69 3.17 -9.83
C ASP A 177 -7.72 3.01 -11.36
N ARG A 178 -6.55 3.14 -11.98
CA ARG A 178 -6.39 2.95 -13.42
C ARG A 178 -6.59 1.49 -13.83
N LEU A 179 -5.93 0.56 -13.14
CA LEU A 179 -6.00 -0.87 -13.48
C LEU A 179 -7.43 -1.40 -13.37
N ILE A 180 -8.16 -1.02 -12.32
CA ILE A 180 -9.55 -1.41 -12.13
C ILE A 180 -10.43 -0.79 -13.22
N SER A 181 -10.25 0.50 -13.53
CA SER A 181 -11.01 1.17 -14.58
C SER A 181 -10.77 0.54 -15.96
N GLU A 182 -9.51 0.24 -16.31
CA GLU A 182 -9.16 -0.44 -17.57
C GLU A 182 -9.73 -1.87 -17.61
N ALA A 183 -9.70 -2.61 -16.50
CA ALA A 183 -10.24 -3.96 -16.40
C ALA A 183 -11.76 -3.97 -16.54
N LEU A 184 -12.48 -3.05 -15.90
CA LEU A 184 -13.93 -2.89 -16.03
C LEU A 184 -14.34 -2.55 -17.46
N ARG A 185 -13.66 -1.61 -18.11
CA ARG A 185 -13.90 -1.28 -19.52
C ARG A 185 -13.68 -2.49 -20.42
N ARG A 186 -12.58 -3.21 -20.22
CA ARG A 186 -12.28 -4.44 -20.96
C ARG A 186 -13.37 -5.49 -20.75
N TYR A 187 -13.74 -5.74 -19.49
CA TYR A 187 -14.76 -6.72 -19.15
C TYR A 187 -16.08 -6.43 -19.86
N THR A 188 -16.59 -5.20 -19.73
CA THR A 188 -17.89 -4.82 -20.31
C THR A 188 -17.87 -4.70 -21.82
N ALA A 189 -16.71 -4.42 -22.45
CA ALA A 189 -16.54 -4.45 -23.89
C ALA A 189 -16.58 -5.89 -24.46
N ILE A 190 -15.99 -6.85 -23.76
CA ILE A 190 -15.94 -8.26 -24.18
C ILE A 190 -17.27 -8.98 -23.89
N SER A 191 -17.79 -8.79 -22.67
CA SER A 191 -19.01 -9.48 -22.22
C SER A 191 -20.28 -8.98 -22.89
N GLY A 192 -20.30 -7.70 -23.30
CA GLY A 192 -21.53 -7.01 -23.69
C GLY A 192 -22.47 -6.78 -22.51
N PHE A 193 -22.03 -6.89 -21.25
CA PHE A 193 -22.84 -6.71 -20.04
C PHE A 193 -22.52 -5.40 -19.36
N ALA A 194 -23.42 -4.97 -18.45
CA ALA A 194 -23.09 -3.94 -17.49
C ALA A 194 -22.46 -4.58 -16.25
N ALA A 195 -21.53 -3.87 -15.62
CA ALA A 195 -20.85 -4.30 -14.41
C ALA A 195 -20.92 -3.22 -13.33
N ALA A 196 -21.22 -3.62 -12.10
CA ALA A 196 -21.10 -2.79 -10.90
C ALA A 196 -20.01 -3.37 -10.00
N TYR A 197 -19.05 -2.55 -9.61
CA TYR A 197 -17.85 -2.91 -8.82
C TYR A 197 -17.86 -2.18 -7.48
N ALA A 198 -17.54 -2.87 -6.40
CA ALA A 198 -17.35 -2.29 -5.06
C ALA A 198 -16.12 -2.84 -4.36
N ALA A 199 -15.23 -1.95 -3.91
CA ALA A 199 -14.05 -2.28 -3.10
C ALA A 199 -14.20 -1.79 -1.65
N PRO A 200 -13.48 -2.39 -0.67
CA PRO A 200 -13.46 -1.92 0.70
C PRO A 200 -12.96 -0.49 0.83
N ASN A 201 -13.27 0.15 1.93
CA ASN A 201 -12.99 1.57 2.17
C ASN A 201 -12.03 1.84 3.34
N SER A 202 -11.80 3.11 3.62
CA SER A 202 -10.88 3.59 4.66
C SER A 202 -11.29 3.23 6.10
N GLY A 203 -12.40 2.54 6.32
CA GLY A 203 -12.75 1.89 7.60
C GLY A 203 -11.90 0.67 7.92
N GLU A 204 -11.25 0.09 6.91
CA GLU A 204 -10.32 -1.03 7.06
C GLU A 204 -9.02 -0.64 7.79
N SER A 205 -8.23 -1.64 8.20
CA SER A 205 -6.92 -1.41 8.81
C SER A 205 -5.92 -0.86 7.80
N SER A 206 -5.04 0.04 8.26
CA SER A 206 -3.90 0.55 7.49
C SER A 206 -2.58 -0.16 7.82
N SER A 207 -2.62 -1.30 8.53
CA SER A 207 -1.39 -2.02 8.94
C SER A 207 -0.47 -2.37 7.77
N PHE A 208 -1.07 -2.79 6.63
CA PHE A 208 -0.31 -3.19 5.44
C PHE A 208 -0.99 -2.77 4.14
N PHE A 209 -2.31 -2.87 4.05
CA PHE A 209 -3.08 -2.50 2.87
C PHE A 209 -3.93 -1.27 3.15
N LEU A 210 -4.17 -0.51 2.10
CA LEU A 210 -5.10 0.60 2.13
C LEU A 210 -6.27 0.28 1.22
N TYR A 211 -7.41 0.87 1.53
CA TYR A 211 -8.64 0.67 0.77
C TYR A 211 -9.32 2.02 0.58
N ASP A 212 -9.67 2.33 -0.66
CA ASP A 212 -10.13 3.66 -1.07
C ASP A 212 -11.64 3.77 -1.32
N GLY A 213 -12.37 2.67 -1.12
CA GLY A 213 -13.82 2.66 -1.28
C GLY A 213 -14.28 2.83 -2.74
N LEU A 214 -13.44 2.43 -3.71
CA LEU A 214 -13.77 2.60 -5.11
C LEU A 214 -15.05 1.83 -5.46
N CYS A 215 -16.09 2.57 -5.85
CA CYS A 215 -17.31 2.04 -6.45
C CYS A 215 -17.41 2.52 -7.88
N ALA A 216 -17.72 1.63 -8.83
CA ALA A 216 -17.79 1.98 -10.24
C ALA A 216 -18.87 1.20 -10.98
N ILE A 217 -19.45 1.83 -12.00
CA ILE A 217 -20.36 1.21 -12.95
C ILE A 217 -19.79 1.36 -14.33
N SER A 218 -19.73 0.25 -15.07
CA SER A 218 -19.23 0.21 -16.43
C SER A 218 -20.23 -0.52 -17.34
N ALA A 219 -20.38 -0.06 -18.58
CA ALA A 219 -21.14 -0.74 -19.61
C ALA A 219 -20.61 -0.37 -21.01
N GLY A 220 -20.66 -1.31 -21.96
CA GLY A 220 -20.23 -1.07 -23.34
C GLY A 220 -18.78 -0.60 -23.50
N GLY A 221 -17.90 -0.95 -22.57
CA GLY A 221 -16.49 -0.53 -22.58
C GLY A 221 -16.24 0.87 -22.00
N GLU A 222 -17.22 1.49 -21.36
CA GLU A 222 -17.07 2.81 -20.72
C GLU A 222 -17.38 2.75 -19.23
N ILE A 223 -16.70 3.61 -18.43
CA ILE A 223 -17.09 3.88 -17.04
C ILE A 223 -18.22 4.92 -17.09
N ILE A 224 -19.38 4.54 -16.55
CA ILE A 224 -20.58 5.39 -16.56
C ILE A 224 -20.67 6.22 -15.28
N ALA A 225 -20.31 5.62 -14.14
CA ALA A 225 -20.26 6.28 -12.84
C ALA A 225 -19.11 5.70 -12.02
N MET A 226 -18.46 6.55 -11.23
CA MET A 226 -17.37 6.14 -10.34
C MET A 226 -17.27 7.12 -9.17
N THR A 227 -16.98 6.60 -7.99
CA THR A 227 -16.70 7.43 -6.81
C THR A 227 -15.30 8.02 -6.88
N GLU A 228 -15.11 9.17 -6.22
CA GLU A 228 -13.77 9.64 -5.89
C GLU A 228 -13.13 8.70 -4.86
N PRO A 229 -11.82 8.42 -4.98
CA PRO A 229 -11.10 7.65 -3.98
C PRO A 229 -11.20 8.28 -2.59
N PHE A 230 -11.39 7.45 -1.56
CA PHE A 230 -11.56 7.89 -0.16
C PHE A 230 -12.76 8.80 0.07
N SER A 231 -13.82 8.66 -0.72
CA SER A 231 -15.08 9.35 -0.50
C SER A 231 -15.67 8.98 0.88
N ASP A 232 -16.29 9.96 1.56
CA ASP A 232 -17.01 9.70 2.82
C ASP A 232 -18.33 8.94 2.60
N ASP A 233 -18.90 9.03 1.38
CA ASP A 233 -20.11 8.31 0.96
C ASP A 233 -19.86 7.60 -0.39
N PRO A 234 -19.15 6.46 -0.39
CA PRO A 234 -18.87 5.73 -1.61
C PRO A 234 -20.10 4.95 -2.10
N PHE A 235 -20.95 5.66 -2.82
CA PHE A 235 -22.19 5.14 -3.42
C PHE A 235 -22.37 5.72 -4.81
N VAL A 236 -22.55 4.85 -5.80
CA VAL A 236 -22.88 5.24 -7.19
C VAL A 236 -24.01 4.37 -7.74
N TYR A 237 -24.81 4.94 -8.63
CA TYR A 237 -25.79 4.20 -9.40
C TYR A 237 -25.90 4.74 -10.82
N ALA A 238 -26.37 3.92 -11.74
CA ALA A 238 -26.60 4.31 -13.14
C ALA A 238 -27.69 3.47 -13.76
N ASP A 239 -28.37 4.06 -14.75
CA ASP A 239 -29.30 3.36 -15.65
C ASP A 239 -28.50 2.69 -16.77
N VAL A 240 -28.74 1.40 -16.99
CA VAL A 240 -28.15 0.62 -18.07
C VAL A 240 -29.24 0.06 -18.94
N ASN A 241 -29.08 0.14 -20.25
CA ASN A 241 -30.07 -0.30 -21.23
C ASN A 241 -29.45 -1.16 -22.34
N ALA A 242 -30.30 -1.81 -23.14
CA ALA A 242 -29.86 -2.69 -24.20
C ALA A 242 -29.00 -1.99 -25.29
N ALA A 243 -29.10 -0.66 -25.44
CA ALA A 243 -28.29 0.09 -26.41
C ALA A 243 -26.82 0.19 -25.96
N TRP A 244 -26.56 0.29 -24.65
CA TRP A 244 -25.20 0.23 -24.08
C TRP A 244 -24.55 -1.12 -24.33
N LEU A 245 -25.35 -2.20 -24.23
CA LEU A 245 -24.88 -3.58 -24.38
C LEU A 245 -24.52 -3.91 -25.85
N ALA A 246 -25.14 -3.22 -26.82
CA ALA A 246 -24.90 -3.43 -28.26
C ALA A 246 -23.69 -2.62 -28.81
N SER A 247 -23.16 -1.66 -28.06
CA SER A 247 -22.17 -0.70 -28.55
C SER A 247 -20.71 -1.06 -28.17
N ALA A 248 -20.37 -2.36 -28.17
CA ALA A 248 -19.00 -2.79 -27.83
C ALA A 248 -17.95 -2.03 -28.66
N LYS A 249 -17.20 -1.15 -28.01
CA LYS A 249 -16.07 -0.41 -28.58
C LYS A 249 -14.82 -1.29 -28.60
N ALA A 250 -13.77 -0.80 -29.27
CA ALA A 250 -12.48 -1.48 -29.26
C ALA A 250 -12.04 -1.82 -27.83
N VAL A 251 -11.66 -3.08 -27.61
CA VAL A 251 -11.26 -3.58 -26.29
C VAL A 251 -9.98 -2.89 -25.83
N PRO A 252 -9.96 -2.13 -24.72
CA PRO A 252 -8.74 -1.57 -24.21
C PRO A 252 -7.76 -2.69 -23.82
N VAL A 253 -6.51 -2.54 -24.22
CA VAL A 253 -5.43 -3.43 -23.73
C VAL A 253 -5.07 -2.95 -22.35
N MET A 254 -5.25 -3.81 -21.35
CA MET A 254 -4.81 -3.53 -19.99
C MET A 254 -3.28 -3.54 -19.95
N GLN A 255 -2.70 -2.38 -19.70
CA GLN A 255 -1.24 -2.23 -19.58
C GLN A 255 -0.84 -2.36 -18.12
N GLN A 256 -0.17 -3.44 -17.78
CA GLN A 256 0.49 -3.56 -16.48
C GLN A 256 1.56 -2.48 -16.34
N PRO A 257 1.80 -1.97 -15.12
CA PRO A 257 2.93 -1.07 -14.89
C PRO A 257 4.22 -1.76 -15.32
N THR A 258 5.06 -1.06 -16.09
CA THR A 258 6.35 -1.57 -16.53
C THR A 258 7.48 -1.18 -15.59
N TYR A 259 7.22 -0.25 -14.70
CA TYR A 259 8.10 0.21 -13.63
C TYR A 259 7.26 0.88 -12.50
N TYR A 260 7.91 1.34 -11.44
CA TYR A 260 7.26 1.98 -10.28
C TYR A 260 6.34 3.15 -10.65
N LEU A 261 6.76 3.98 -11.60
CA LEU A 261 5.99 5.09 -12.14
C LEU A 261 5.92 5.02 -13.66
N SER A 262 4.87 5.59 -14.20
CA SER A 262 4.68 5.70 -15.65
C SER A 262 5.80 6.51 -16.31
N GLN A 263 6.17 6.12 -17.53
CA GLN A 263 7.08 6.91 -18.37
C GLN A 263 6.42 8.19 -18.93
N LYS A 264 5.07 8.27 -18.91
CA LYS A 264 4.33 9.45 -19.34
C LYS A 264 4.30 10.48 -18.21
N PRO A 265 4.84 11.71 -18.41
CA PRO A 265 5.00 12.70 -17.34
C PRO A 265 3.70 13.02 -16.57
N GLU A 266 2.59 13.25 -17.27
CA GLU A 266 1.29 13.57 -16.66
C GLU A 266 0.77 12.42 -15.78
N ARG A 267 0.96 11.19 -16.24
CA ARG A 267 0.58 9.99 -15.48
C ARG A 267 1.48 9.80 -14.27
N ALA A 268 2.79 9.98 -14.43
CA ALA A 268 3.73 9.91 -13.31
C ALA A 268 3.42 10.96 -12.23
N ALA A 269 3.07 12.18 -12.63
CA ALA A 269 2.63 13.23 -11.72
C ALA A 269 1.34 12.84 -10.96
N HIS A 270 0.34 12.26 -11.65
CA HIS A 270 -0.86 11.73 -11.00
C HIS A 270 -0.52 10.61 -10.01
N GLU A 271 0.32 9.65 -10.40
CA GLU A 271 0.76 8.56 -9.54
C GLU A 271 1.50 9.08 -8.30
N CYS A 272 2.37 10.08 -8.43
CA CYS A 272 3.06 10.73 -7.30
C CYS A 272 2.07 11.39 -6.32
N ARG A 273 1.09 12.15 -6.82
CA ARG A 273 0.04 12.75 -5.97
C ARG A 273 -0.80 11.69 -5.27
N ARG A 274 -1.11 10.59 -5.97
CA ARG A 274 -1.83 9.45 -5.38
C ARG A 274 -1.00 8.75 -4.31
N ILE A 275 0.30 8.54 -4.51
CA ILE A 275 1.21 8.00 -3.49
C ILE A 275 1.16 8.85 -2.23
N LEU A 276 1.33 10.16 -2.35
CA LEU A 276 1.28 11.07 -1.20
C LEU A 276 -0.11 11.04 -0.50
N ARG A 277 -1.20 10.95 -1.26
CA ARG A 277 -2.55 10.79 -0.69
C ARG A 277 -2.66 9.48 0.10
N LEU A 278 -2.17 8.36 -0.45
CA LEU A 278 -2.19 7.06 0.22
C LEU A 278 -1.36 7.07 1.52
N GLN A 279 -0.18 7.71 1.52
CA GLN A 279 0.63 7.88 2.74
C GLN A 279 -0.13 8.67 3.81
N ALA A 280 -0.76 9.76 3.44
CA ALA A 280 -1.54 10.61 4.35
C ALA A 280 -2.76 9.87 4.91
N GLU A 281 -3.49 9.11 4.08
CA GLU A 281 -4.63 8.29 4.53
C GLU A 281 -4.21 7.18 5.50
N ALA A 282 -3.05 6.56 5.24
CA ALA A 282 -2.49 5.56 6.15
C ALA A 282 -2.21 6.14 7.53
N LEU A 283 -1.57 7.31 7.58
CA LEU A 283 -1.27 8.02 8.81
C LEU A 283 -2.55 8.49 9.51
N ARG A 284 -3.51 9.06 8.77
CA ARG A 284 -4.81 9.47 9.29
C ARG A 284 -5.51 8.29 9.98
N ARG A 285 -5.63 7.16 9.28
CA ARG A 285 -6.31 5.97 9.82
C ARG A 285 -5.60 5.43 11.06
N ARG A 286 -4.26 5.42 11.07
CA ARG A 286 -3.47 4.97 12.21
C ARG A 286 -3.66 5.89 13.41
N LEU A 287 -3.61 7.20 13.21
CA LEU A 287 -3.81 8.18 14.28
C LEU A 287 -5.23 8.11 14.87
N GLU A 288 -6.26 7.99 14.03
CA GLU A 288 -7.65 7.77 14.47
C GLU A 288 -7.78 6.53 15.35
N HIS A 289 -7.12 5.44 14.97
CA HIS A 289 -7.18 4.18 15.72
C HIS A 289 -6.46 4.27 17.07
N THR A 290 -5.29 4.88 17.11
CA THR A 290 -4.49 5.00 18.36
C THR A 290 -5.01 6.07 19.31
N GLY A 291 -5.83 7.00 18.83
CA GLY A 291 -6.28 8.15 19.60
C GLY A 291 -5.17 9.13 19.94
N GLY A 292 -4.09 9.14 19.15
CA GLY A 292 -2.98 10.08 19.30
C GLY A 292 -3.38 11.51 18.97
N ARG A 293 -2.59 12.49 19.45
CA ARG A 293 -2.88 13.93 19.30
C ARG A 293 -2.26 14.55 18.04
N GLY A 294 -1.33 13.82 17.39
CA GLY A 294 -0.57 14.26 16.23
C GLY A 294 0.57 13.32 15.90
N PHE A 295 1.56 13.81 15.20
CA PHE A 295 2.69 13.02 14.69
C PHE A 295 4.03 13.55 15.20
N ILE A 296 5.02 12.66 15.37
CA ILE A 296 6.41 13.03 15.62
C ILE A 296 7.30 12.39 14.54
N ILE A 297 8.28 13.13 14.05
CA ILE A 297 9.19 12.69 12.98
C ILE A 297 10.59 13.16 13.28
N GLY A 298 11.56 12.26 13.16
CA GLY A 298 12.98 12.63 13.11
C GLY A 298 13.29 13.33 11.77
N VAL A 299 13.52 14.65 11.80
CA VAL A 299 13.81 15.43 10.59
C VAL A 299 15.30 15.62 10.46
N SER A 300 15.94 14.85 9.57
CA SER A 300 17.38 14.91 9.30
C SER A 300 17.78 16.00 8.31
N GLY A 301 16.81 16.67 7.65
CA GLY A 301 17.07 17.54 6.50
C GLY A 301 17.32 16.79 5.18
N GLY A 302 17.15 15.46 5.20
CA GLY A 302 17.23 14.59 4.02
C GLY A 302 15.88 14.29 3.38
N LEU A 303 15.93 13.63 2.23
CA LEU A 303 14.80 13.38 1.33
C LEU A 303 13.66 12.58 1.99
N ASP A 304 13.98 11.51 2.71
CA ASP A 304 13.00 10.58 3.28
C ASP A 304 12.22 11.22 4.42
N SER A 305 12.93 11.92 5.31
CA SER A 305 12.30 12.68 6.39
C SER A 305 11.44 13.84 5.89
N ALA A 306 11.83 14.45 4.77
CA ALA A 306 11.02 15.49 4.12
C ALA A 306 9.69 14.92 3.60
N LEU A 307 9.71 13.76 2.92
CA LEU A 307 8.48 13.13 2.45
C LEU A 307 7.59 12.69 3.62
N ALA A 308 8.17 12.11 4.68
CA ALA A 308 7.43 11.72 5.87
C ALA A 308 6.74 12.93 6.53
N ALA A 309 7.45 14.08 6.64
CA ALA A 309 6.88 15.33 7.18
C ALA A 309 5.74 15.86 6.32
N ILE A 310 5.89 15.89 4.99
CA ILE A 310 4.83 16.29 4.05
C ILE A 310 3.60 15.38 4.18
N ALA A 311 3.80 14.07 4.27
CA ALA A 311 2.71 13.10 4.43
C ALA A 311 1.96 13.30 5.76
N ALA A 312 2.68 13.56 6.86
CA ALA A 312 2.10 13.81 8.17
C ALA A 312 1.33 15.14 8.22
N VAL A 313 1.87 16.20 7.60
CA VAL A 313 1.15 17.49 7.47
C VAL A 313 -0.13 17.32 6.66
N LYS A 314 -0.05 16.60 5.54
CA LYS A 314 -1.24 16.31 4.73
C LYS A 314 -2.28 15.51 5.50
N ALA A 315 -1.85 14.53 6.30
CA ALA A 315 -2.75 13.78 7.17
C ALA A 315 -3.41 14.67 8.24
N ALA A 316 -2.64 15.57 8.86
CA ALA A 316 -3.16 16.54 9.83
C ALA A 316 -4.20 17.49 9.18
N ASP A 317 -3.90 18.04 8.01
CA ASP A 317 -4.82 18.89 7.24
C ASP A 317 -6.14 18.15 6.92
N MET A 318 -6.07 16.88 6.50
CA MET A 318 -7.24 16.05 6.22
C MET A 318 -8.10 15.77 7.46
N MET A 319 -7.49 15.74 8.64
CA MET A 319 -8.18 15.56 9.93
C MET A 319 -8.67 16.87 10.54
N GLY A 320 -8.38 18.02 9.93
CA GLY A 320 -8.64 19.33 10.50
C GLY A 320 -7.81 19.63 11.76
N LEU A 321 -6.69 18.93 11.95
CA LEU A 321 -5.75 19.18 13.03
C LEU A 321 -4.83 20.35 12.67
N PRO A 322 -4.39 21.14 13.64
CA PRO A 322 -3.41 22.19 13.37
C PRO A 322 -2.07 21.53 12.96
N ARG A 323 -1.40 22.09 11.95
CA ARG A 323 -0.09 21.60 11.49
C ARG A 323 0.98 21.61 12.59
N SER A 324 0.82 22.46 13.62
CA SER A 324 1.65 22.43 14.84
C SER A 324 1.52 21.15 15.67
N GLY A 325 0.51 20.31 15.41
CA GLY A 325 0.40 18.94 15.93
C GLY A 325 1.35 17.95 15.28
N VAL A 326 2.09 18.36 14.25
CA VAL A 326 3.21 17.62 13.66
C VAL A 326 4.51 18.16 14.27
N LEU A 327 5.21 17.35 15.06
CA LEU A 327 6.46 17.71 15.70
C LEU A 327 7.66 17.16 14.91
N GLY A 328 8.41 18.02 14.25
CA GLY A 328 9.71 17.68 13.69
C GLY A 328 10.81 17.80 14.72
N VAL A 329 11.58 16.73 14.90
CA VAL A 329 12.72 16.70 15.84
C VAL A 329 14.02 16.56 15.07
N SER A 330 14.87 17.59 15.15
CA SER A 330 16.25 17.52 14.66
C SER A 330 17.17 17.07 15.82
N MET A 331 17.98 16.05 15.57
CA MET A 331 18.85 15.46 16.57
C MET A 331 20.30 15.44 16.07
N PRO A 332 20.98 16.63 16.09
CA PRO A 332 22.36 16.73 15.62
C PRO A 332 23.29 15.85 16.46
N GLY A 333 24.07 15.02 15.76
CA GLY A 333 25.14 14.20 16.30
C GLY A 333 26.52 14.69 15.85
N PHE A 334 27.53 13.84 15.96
CA PHE A 334 28.93 14.20 15.68
C PHE A 334 29.20 14.55 14.20
N GLY A 335 28.41 14.02 13.27
CA GLY A 335 28.60 14.21 11.82
C GLY A 335 27.60 15.14 11.15
N THR A 336 26.68 15.74 11.90
CA THR A 336 25.60 16.55 11.32
C THR A 336 26.11 17.85 10.75
N SER A 337 25.86 18.12 9.46
CA SER A 337 26.27 19.33 8.79
C SER A 337 25.36 20.53 9.14
N ILE A 338 25.89 21.75 9.00
CA ILE A 338 25.12 22.98 9.21
C ILE A 338 23.95 23.04 8.21
N ARG A 339 24.17 22.66 6.94
CA ARG A 339 23.17 22.69 5.88
C ARG A 339 21.97 21.82 6.18
N THR A 340 22.17 20.57 6.57
CA THR A 340 21.10 19.63 6.90
C THR A 340 20.32 20.04 8.14
N ARG A 341 21.01 20.57 9.15
CA ARG A 341 20.39 21.14 10.35
C ARG A 341 19.49 22.33 10.02
N GLU A 342 19.97 23.25 9.16
CA GLU A 342 19.16 24.38 8.69
C GLU A 342 17.98 23.93 7.83
N ASN A 343 18.15 22.96 6.92
CA ASN A 343 17.09 22.42 6.10
C ASN A 343 15.98 21.78 6.93
N SER A 344 16.32 21.06 8.00
CA SER A 344 15.34 20.50 8.94
C SER A 344 14.45 21.58 9.55
N ARG A 345 15.04 22.67 10.03
CA ARG A 345 14.31 23.80 10.62
C ARG A 345 13.45 24.51 9.59
N LYS A 346 14.05 24.92 8.46
CA LYS A 346 13.34 25.64 7.39
C LYS A 346 12.15 24.84 6.83
N LEU A 347 12.30 23.52 6.71
CA LEU A 347 11.22 22.66 6.26
C LEU A 347 10.05 22.68 7.25
N CYS A 348 10.31 22.50 8.55
CA CYS A 348 9.27 22.53 9.57
C CYS A 348 8.57 23.88 9.65
N GLU A 349 9.34 24.99 9.61
CA GLU A 349 8.80 26.36 9.60
C GLU A 349 7.91 26.59 8.38
N ALA A 350 8.38 26.24 7.18
CA ALA A 350 7.63 26.41 5.93
C ALA A 350 6.35 25.54 5.90
N LEU A 351 6.37 24.34 6.44
CA LEU A 351 5.20 23.47 6.54
C LEU A 351 4.25 23.87 7.69
N GLY A 352 4.64 24.77 8.59
CA GLY A 352 3.86 25.15 9.78
C GLY A 352 3.90 24.11 10.90
N CYS A 353 4.89 23.22 10.91
CA CYS A 353 5.11 22.21 11.93
C CYS A 353 5.71 22.81 13.20
N SER A 354 5.51 22.16 14.35
CA SER A 354 6.34 22.39 15.52
C SER A 354 7.75 21.85 15.27
N PHE A 355 8.76 22.54 15.80
CA PHE A 355 10.15 22.13 15.64
C PHE A 355 10.87 22.08 16.99
N ARG A 356 11.64 21.02 17.19
CA ARG A 356 12.51 20.85 18.37
C ARG A 356 13.88 20.38 17.92
N GLU A 357 14.93 20.91 18.58
CA GLU A 357 16.29 20.45 18.38
C GLU A 357 16.84 19.86 19.66
N ILE A 358 17.35 18.63 19.60
CA ILE A 358 17.92 17.90 20.74
C ILE A 358 19.28 17.33 20.30
N SER A 359 20.38 17.86 20.84
CA SER A 359 21.71 17.28 20.59
C SER A 359 21.85 15.91 21.23
N ILE A 360 22.36 14.94 20.48
CA ILE A 360 22.64 13.59 20.99
C ILE A 360 24.11 13.39 21.35
N VAL A 361 24.95 14.42 21.21
CA VAL A 361 26.41 14.30 21.36
C VAL A 361 26.81 13.81 22.75
N ASP A 362 26.26 14.44 23.79
CA ASP A 362 26.65 14.12 25.18
C ASP A 362 26.12 12.74 25.60
N ALA A 363 24.89 12.38 25.21
CA ALA A 363 24.30 11.08 25.49
C ALA A 363 25.07 9.95 24.78
N CYS A 364 25.40 10.12 23.51
CA CYS A 364 26.20 9.15 22.76
C CYS A 364 27.64 9.04 23.34
N ALA A 365 28.27 10.15 23.74
CA ALA A 365 29.59 10.13 24.34
C ALA A 365 29.58 9.34 25.63
N ALA A 366 28.63 9.61 26.54
CA ALA A 366 28.47 8.89 27.80
C ALA A 366 28.20 7.39 27.59
N HIS A 367 27.35 7.05 26.60
CA HIS A 367 27.08 5.65 26.25
C HIS A 367 28.33 4.92 25.73
N LEU A 368 29.04 5.54 24.78
CA LEU A 368 30.28 4.94 24.23
C LEU A 368 31.34 4.74 25.31
N GLU A 369 31.53 5.70 26.25
CA GLU A 369 32.40 5.57 27.38
C GLU A 369 31.97 4.43 28.31
N ALA A 370 30.66 4.32 28.62
CA ALA A 370 30.14 3.28 29.52
C ALA A 370 30.37 1.86 28.99
N ILE A 371 30.35 1.67 27.64
CA ILE A 371 30.66 0.36 27.02
C ILE A 371 32.16 0.17 26.73
N GLY A 372 33.01 1.12 27.08
CA GLY A 372 34.46 1.05 26.87
C GLY A 372 34.92 1.25 25.42
N HIS A 373 34.09 1.87 24.57
CA HIS A 373 34.39 2.06 23.14
C HIS A 373 35.26 3.30 22.87
N GLY A 374 35.02 4.41 23.55
CA GLY A 374 35.64 5.70 23.26
C GLY A 374 35.07 6.38 22.01
N THR A 375 35.19 7.71 21.94
CA THR A 375 34.64 8.52 20.83
C THR A 375 35.60 8.72 19.66
N ASP A 376 36.83 8.27 19.79
CA ASP A 376 37.92 8.33 18.81
C ASP A 376 37.80 7.24 17.72
N LYS A 377 37.16 6.12 18.02
CA LYS A 377 36.89 5.04 17.08
C LYS A 377 35.61 5.31 16.28
N ARG A 378 35.79 5.52 14.98
CA ARG A 378 34.66 5.84 14.06
C ARG A 378 34.26 4.61 13.24
N ASP A 379 33.76 3.60 13.93
CA ASP A 379 33.33 2.33 13.36
C ASP A 379 31.79 2.17 13.43
N VAL A 380 31.30 0.98 13.08
CA VAL A 380 29.88 0.64 13.10
C VAL A 380 29.21 0.81 14.48
N VAL A 381 29.99 0.68 15.59
CA VAL A 381 29.45 0.89 16.94
C VAL A 381 29.15 2.36 17.17
N TYR A 382 30.07 3.24 16.74
CA TYR A 382 29.93 4.68 16.81
C TYR A 382 28.74 5.20 16.00
N GLU A 383 28.55 4.67 14.78
CA GLU A 383 27.42 5.02 13.93
C GLU A 383 26.09 4.53 14.50
N ASN A 384 26.04 3.25 14.91
CA ASN A 384 24.84 2.63 15.43
C ASN A 384 24.36 3.21 16.77
N ALA A 385 25.30 3.64 17.65
CA ALA A 385 24.94 4.31 18.90
C ALA A 385 24.14 5.59 18.65
N GLN A 386 24.58 6.41 17.68
CA GLN A 386 23.88 7.65 17.31
C GLN A 386 22.47 7.38 16.73
N ALA A 387 22.34 6.36 15.87
CA ALA A 387 21.06 6.01 15.29
C ALA A 387 20.06 5.51 16.35
N ARG A 388 20.52 4.68 17.31
CA ARG A 388 19.67 4.19 18.41
C ARG A 388 19.25 5.28 19.36
N GLU A 389 20.15 6.22 19.70
CA GLU A 389 19.84 7.36 20.55
C GLU A 389 18.72 8.22 19.95
N ARG A 390 18.77 8.49 18.63
CA ARG A 390 17.70 9.21 17.95
C ARG A 390 16.36 8.50 18.04
N THR A 391 16.35 7.19 17.82
CA THR A 391 15.13 6.38 17.89
C THR A 391 14.54 6.36 19.29
N GLN A 392 15.39 6.21 20.32
CA GLN A 392 14.95 6.25 21.72
C GLN A 392 14.29 7.59 22.05
N ILE A 393 14.91 8.71 21.71
CA ILE A 393 14.34 10.05 21.94
C ILE A 393 12.98 10.21 21.26
N LEU A 394 12.83 9.76 19.99
CA LEU A 394 11.56 9.87 19.27
C LEU A 394 10.45 9.06 19.94
N LEU A 395 10.73 7.82 20.32
CA LEU A 395 9.75 6.95 20.98
C LEU A 395 9.34 7.47 22.38
N ASP A 396 10.30 7.99 23.16
CA ASP A 396 10.02 8.57 24.47
C ASP A 396 9.21 9.86 24.37
N LEU A 397 9.52 10.74 23.41
CA LEU A 397 8.73 11.94 23.13
C LEU A 397 7.32 11.59 22.59
N ALA A 398 7.20 10.57 21.73
CA ALA A 398 5.91 10.07 21.26
C ALA A 398 5.01 9.66 22.43
N ASN A 399 5.55 8.92 23.39
CA ASN A 399 4.84 8.52 24.61
C ASN A 399 4.49 9.73 25.50
N MET A 400 5.45 10.63 25.72
CA MET A 400 5.29 11.78 26.61
C MET A 400 4.21 12.75 26.10
N GLU A 401 4.12 12.94 24.79
CA GLU A 401 3.22 13.92 24.15
C GLU A 401 1.98 13.29 23.50
N ASN A 402 1.82 11.96 23.60
CA ASN A 402 0.77 11.17 22.95
C ASN A 402 0.72 11.39 21.43
N LEU A 403 1.87 11.29 20.78
CA LEU A 403 2.04 11.41 19.34
C LEU A 403 2.31 10.03 18.71
N LEU A 404 2.05 9.91 17.41
CA LEU A 404 2.44 8.75 16.62
C LEU A 404 3.83 8.99 16.02
N ASP A 405 4.80 8.11 16.34
CA ASP A 405 6.13 8.15 15.72
C ASP A 405 6.09 7.61 14.29
N VAL A 406 6.48 8.46 13.34
CA VAL A 406 6.46 8.19 11.90
C VAL A 406 7.86 7.87 11.39
N GLY A 407 8.08 6.60 11.05
CA GLY A 407 9.33 6.11 10.47
C GLY A 407 9.55 6.61 9.05
N THR A 408 10.79 6.98 8.77
CA THR A 408 11.20 7.57 7.49
C THR A 408 11.89 6.58 6.55
N GLY A 409 12.29 5.39 7.02
CA GLY A 409 13.00 4.37 6.24
C GLY A 409 12.25 3.94 5.00
N ASP A 410 12.96 3.74 3.89
CA ASP A 410 12.41 3.43 2.58
C ASP A 410 12.66 1.98 2.13
N LEU A 411 12.09 1.62 0.97
CA LEU A 411 12.20 0.28 0.39
C LEU A 411 13.64 -0.08 0.01
N SER A 412 14.40 0.87 -0.54
CA SER A 412 15.78 0.65 -1.02
C SER A 412 16.71 0.37 0.14
N GLU A 413 16.59 1.15 1.22
CA GLU A 413 17.34 0.95 2.46
C GLU A 413 16.97 -0.39 3.11
N ALA A 414 15.68 -0.71 3.19
CA ALA A 414 15.21 -2.00 3.71
C ALA A 414 15.71 -3.20 2.90
N ALA A 415 15.75 -3.11 1.57
CA ALA A 415 16.23 -4.16 0.69
C ALA A 415 17.72 -4.42 0.89
N LEU A 416 18.52 -3.36 0.99
CA LEU A 416 19.96 -3.43 1.23
C LEU A 416 20.33 -3.67 2.70
N GLY A 417 19.34 -3.55 3.64
CA GLY A 417 19.60 -3.52 5.06
C GLY A 417 20.54 -2.37 5.46
N TRP A 418 20.46 -1.25 4.75
CA TRP A 418 21.26 -0.04 5.00
C TRP A 418 20.63 0.83 6.07
N THR A 419 20.35 0.21 7.20
CA THR A 419 19.73 0.78 8.39
C THR A 419 20.36 0.17 9.63
N THR A 420 20.32 0.87 10.73
CA THR A 420 20.81 0.36 12.03
C THR A 420 19.73 -0.48 12.70
N PHE A 421 20.04 -1.75 12.97
CA PHE A 421 19.13 -2.62 13.73
C PHE A 421 18.87 -2.05 15.15
N GLY A 422 17.61 -1.88 15.50
CA GLY A 422 17.22 -1.25 16.77
C GLY A 422 17.39 0.27 16.78
N GLY A 423 17.63 0.88 15.61
CA GLY A 423 17.75 2.32 15.42
C GLY A 423 16.76 2.82 14.38
N ASP A 424 17.24 3.50 13.35
CA ASP A 424 16.46 4.16 12.30
C ASP A 424 15.54 3.23 11.48
N HIS A 425 15.68 1.91 11.60
CA HIS A 425 14.74 0.97 10.99
C HIS A 425 13.46 0.76 11.84
N LEU A 426 13.42 1.24 13.07
CA LEU A 426 12.26 1.13 13.97
C LEU A 426 11.45 2.43 14.00
N ALA A 427 10.15 2.29 14.08
CA ALA A 427 9.19 3.34 14.36
C ALA A 427 7.84 2.70 14.73
N GLN A 428 6.86 3.49 15.14
CA GLN A 428 5.50 2.99 15.36
C GLN A 428 4.75 2.75 14.03
N TYR A 429 5.11 3.48 12.96
CA TYR A 429 4.56 3.29 11.63
C TYR A 429 5.50 3.81 10.52
N GLY A 430 5.91 2.96 9.58
CA GLY A 430 6.85 3.28 8.51
C GLY A 430 6.15 3.80 7.25
N VAL A 431 6.08 5.11 7.05
CA VAL A 431 5.27 5.69 5.97
C VAL A 431 5.88 5.55 4.57
N ASN A 432 7.20 5.44 4.46
CA ASN A 432 7.93 5.34 3.19
C ASN A 432 8.34 3.90 2.81
N ALA A 433 8.12 2.92 3.67
CA ALA A 433 8.72 1.58 3.56
C ALA A 433 8.36 0.79 2.27
N SER A 434 7.34 1.20 1.53
CA SER A 434 6.96 0.61 0.24
C SER A 434 7.40 1.44 -0.98
N LEU A 435 8.16 2.50 -0.78
CA LEU A 435 8.62 3.42 -1.81
C LEU A 435 10.14 3.33 -2.00
N PRO A 436 10.64 3.07 -3.22
CA PRO A 436 12.05 3.15 -3.49
C PRO A 436 12.55 4.61 -3.51
N LYS A 437 13.84 4.80 -3.26
CA LYS A 437 14.50 6.13 -3.16
C LYS A 437 14.25 7.01 -4.39
N THR A 438 14.29 6.41 -5.57
CA THR A 438 14.04 7.12 -6.84
C THR A 438 12.61 7.63 -6.95
N VAL A 439 11.63 6.89 -6.41
CA VAL A 439 10.23 7.33 -6.36
C VAL A 439 10.03 8.42 -5.32
N ILE A 440 10.64 8.30 -4.13
CA ILE A 440 10.57 9.34 -3.09
C ILE A 440 11.01 10.70 -3.67
N ARG A 441 12.14 10.72 -4.40
CA ARG A 441 12.63 11.92 -5.08
C ARG A 441 11.58 12.53 -6.02
N ARG A 442 10.86 11.70 -6.76
CA ARG A 442 9.81 12.16 -7.69
C ARG A 442 8.57 12.68 -6.95
N VAL A 443 8.16 12.00 -5.87
CA VAL A 443 7.02 12.43 -5.04
C VAL A 443 7.31 13.76 -4.36
N VAL A 444 8.51 13.96 -3.79
CA VAL A 444 8.91 15.25 -3.19
C VAL A 444 8.96 16.36 -4.23
N ALA A 445 9.47 16.07 -5.44
CA ALA A 445 9.50 17.06 -6.52
C ALA A 445 8.08 17.49 -6.94
N GLU A 446 7.14 16.56 -7.04
CA GLU A 446 5.74 16.85 -7.38
C GLU A 446 5.02 17.59 -6.23
N ALA A 447 5.33 17.25 -4.96
CA ALA A 447 4.73 17.87 -3.78
C ALA A 447 4.99 19.39 -3.66
N LYS A 448 6.03 19.93 -4.29
CA LYS A 448 6.31 21.38 -4.33
C LYS A 448 5.15 22.20 -4.91
N ALA A 449 4.36 21.62 -5.81
CA ALA A 449 3.20 22.31 -6.39
C ALA A 449 2.05 22.48 -5.38
N GLU A 450 1.90 21.54 -4.45
CA GLU A 450 0.90 21.57 -3.37
C GLU A 450 1.41 22.37 -2.16
N PHE A 451 2.68 22.19 -1.78
CA PHE A 451 3.31 22.83 -0.61
C PHE A 451 4.24 23.95 -1.07
N ARG A 452 3.67 25.02 -1.66
CA ARG A 452 4.41 26.12 -2.28
C ARG A 452 5.30 26.87 -1.29
N GLU A 453 4.87 27.01 -0.06
CA GLU A 453 5.61 27.63 1.04
C GLU A 453 6.93 26.91 1.36
N ALA A 454 7.00 25.60 1.11
CA ALA A 454 8.18 24.78 1.33
C ALA A 454 8.97 24.50 0.03
N ALA A 455 8.54 25.01 -1.13
CA ALA A 455 9.07 24.63 -2.44
C ALA A 455 10.59 24.85 -2.58
N ASP A 456 11.12 25.98 -2.10
CA ASP A 456 12.55 26.30 -2.17
C ASP A 456 13.38 25.38 -1.26
N THR A 457 12.90 25.10 -0.04
CA THR A 457 13.56 24.18 0.88
C THR A 457 13.54 22.75 0.34
N LEU A 458 12.42 22.32 -0.25
CA LEU A 458 12.31 21.00 -0.89
C LEU A 458 13.24 20.91 -2.10
N GLN A 459 13.44 21.99 -2.86
CA GLN A 459 14.40 22.00 -3.96
C GLN A 459 15.83 21.86 -3.43
N ASP A 460 16.20 22.58 -2.36
CA ASP A 460 17.55 22.44 -1.75
C ASP A 460 17.81 21.03 -1.22
N ILE A 461 16.77 20.37 -0.65
CA ILE A 461 16.85 18.96 -0.23
C ILE A 461 17.03 18.03 -1.44
N LEU A 462 16.31 18.27 -2.56
CA LEU A 462 16.44 17.49 -3.79
C LEU A 462 17.83 17.62 -4.43
N ASP A 463 18.46 18.78 -4.29
CA ASP A 463 19.80 19.08 -4.81
C ASP A 463 20.92 18.62 -3.87
N THR A 464 20.57 18.15 -2.67
CA THR A 464 21.53 17.61 -1.69
C THR A 464 21.80 16.14 -2.01
N PRO A 465 23.08 15.71 -2.13
CA PRO A 465 23.41 14.30 -2.30
C PRO A 465 22.93 13.44 -1.12
N VAL A 466 22.43 12.24 -1.41
CA VAL A 466 22.01 11.30 -0.37
C VAL A 466 23.22 10.76 0.36
N SER A 467 23.33 11.02 1.68
CA SER A 467 24.45 10.59 2.51
C SER A 467 24.01 10.40 3.96
N PRO A 468 24.41 9.30 4.65
CA PRO A 468 24.23 9.18 6.08
C PRO A 468 25.25 10.08 6.80
N GLU A 469 24.76 11.11 7.50
CA GLU A 469 25.59 12.05 8.27
C GLU A 469 25.94 11.52 9.68
N LEU A 470 26.49 10.32 9.76
CA LEU A 470 26.89 9.69 11.04
C LEU A 470 28.38 9.90 11.36
N LEU A 471 29.19 10.15 10.34
CA LEU A 471 30.62 10.41 10.47
C LEU A 471 30.92 11.89 10.22
N PRO A 472 31.80 12.53 11.02
CA PRO A 472 32.29 13.87 10.73
C PRO A 472 32.98 13.90 9.36
N SER A 473 32.51 14.72 8.44
CA SER A 473 33.06 14.82 7.08
C SER A 473 33.82 16.10 6.87
N GLN A 474 34.89 16.05 6.07
CA GLN A 474 35.30 17.18 5.27
C GLN A 474 34.35 17.24 4.06
N ALA A 475 33.81 18.43 3.75
CA ALA A 475 32.75 18.62 2.79
C ALA A 475 33.04 17.89 1.47
N GLY A 476 32.16 16.99 1.04
CA GLY A 476 32.18 16.29 -0.25
C GLY A 476 32.52 14.80 -0.23
N GLU A 477 33.16 14.26 0.80
CA GLU A 477 33.66 12.86 0.78
C GLU A 477 32.65 11.78 1.15
N ILE A 478 31.56 12.09 1.86
CA ILE A 478 30.68 11.04 2.45
C ILE A 478 29.65 10.51 1.46
N ALA A 479 29.05 11.35 0.63
CA ALA A 479 28.11 10.93 -0.41
C ALA A 479 28.78 9.97 -1.39
N GLN A 480 30.01 10.27 -1.75
CA GLN A 480 30.84 9.47 -2.62
C GLN A 480 31.15 8.09 -2.04
N LYS A 481 31.37 7.96 -0.71
CA LYS A 481 31.64 6.66 -0.06
C LYS A 481 30.43 5.72 -0.03
N THR A 482 29.21 6.19 0.09
CA THR A 482 28.02 5.34 0.11
C THR A 482 27.74 4.78 -1.28
N GLU A 483 27.80 5.61 -2.32
CA GLU A 483 27.64 5.18 -3.70
C GLU A 483 28.81 4.30 -4.18
N GLU A 484 30.05 4.55 -3.74
CA GLU A 484 31.20 3.69 -4.01
C GLU A 484 31.07 2.31 -3.38
N LEU A 485 30.47 2.20 -2.20
CA LEU A 485 30.31 0.93 -1.47
C LEU A 485 29.11 0.11 -1.94
N LEU A 486 28.00 0.76 -2.25
CA LEU A 486 26.74 0.11 -2.61
C LEU A 486 26.48 0.13 -4.11
N GLY A 487 26.86 1.15 -4.82
CA GLY A 487 26.36 1.53 -6.14
C GLY A 487 25.18 2.50 -6.03
N SER A 488 24.74 3.05 -7.18
CA SER A 488 23.67 4.03 -7.20
C SER A 488 22.32 3.42 -6.81
N TYR A 489 21.47 4.19 -6.11
CA TYR A 489 20.10 3.77 -5.80
C TYR A 489 19.27 3.49 -7.05
N GLU A 490 19.57 4.12 -8.19
CA GLU A 490 18.89 3.86 -9.45
C GLU A 490 19.08 2.40 -9.90
N MET A 491 20.29 1.84 -9.77
CA MET A 491 20.55 0.43 -10.04
C MET A 491 19.81 -0.48 -9.03
N HIS A 492 19.87 -0.18 -7.74
CA HIS A 492 19.25 -1.01 -6.72
C HIS A 492 17.73 -1.02 -6.82
N ASP A 493 17.10 0.12 -7.09
CA ASP A 493 15.65 0.22 -7.29
C ASP A 493 15.21 -0.57 -8.53
N PHE A 494 16.03 -0.57 -9.59
CA PHE A 494 15.82 -1.40 -10.75
C PHE A 494 15.90 -2.90 -10.38
N PHE A 495 16.91 -3.32 -9.63
CA PHE A 495 17.05 -4.70 -9.20
C PHE A 495 15.89 -5.15 -8.29
N ILE A 496 15.47 -4.32 -7.34
CA ILE A 496 14.30 -4.59 -6.48
C ILE A 496 13.06 -4.80 -7.35
N TYR A 497 12.81 -3.94 -8.34
CA TYR A 497 11.65 -4.05 -9.22
C TYR A 497 11.66 -5.37 -9.98
N GLN A 498 12.78 -5.72 -10.60
CA GLN A 498 12.88 -6.94 -11.39
C GLN A 498 12.84 -8.21 -10.51
N PHE A 499 13.53 -8.18 -9.36
CA PHE A 499 13.64 -9.35 -8.49
C PHE A 499 12.38 -9.61 -7.65
N VAL A 500 11.83 -8.56 -7.02
CA VAL A 500 10.71 -8.69 -6.07
C VAL A 500 9.36 -8.67 -6.80
N ILE A 501 9.15 -7.71 -7.72
CA ILE A 501 7.85 -7.50 -8.36
C ILE A 501 7.71 -8.42 -9.58
N ASN A 502 8.67 -8.38 -10.49
CA ASN A 502 8.62 -9.17 -11.73
C ASN A 502 9.06 -10.61 -11.54
N LYS A 503 9.75 -10.96 -10.44
CA LYS A 503 10.27 -12.31 -10.13
C LYS A 503 11.15 -12.86 -11.24
N GLU A 504 11.95 -11.98 -11.86
CA GLU A 504 12.86 -12.37 -12.94
C GLU A 504 14.10 -13.11 -12.42
N LYS A 505 14.70 -13.92 -13.28
CA LYS A 505 15.94 -14.64 -12.96
C LYS A 505 17.12 -13.66 -12.85
N PRO A 506 18.10 -13.90 -11.95
CA PRO A 506 19.26 -13.04 -11.77
C PRO A 506 20.00 -12.66 -13.07
N SER A 507 20.26 -13.63 -13.96
CA SER A 507 20.91 -13.38 -15.26
C SER A 507 20.10 -12.42 -16.14
N ALA A 508 18.79 -12.62 -16.22
CA ALA A 508 17.90 -11.76 -17.01
C ALA A 508 17.84 -10.33 -16.44
N ILE A 509 17.93 -10.18 -15.11
CA ILE A 509 17.96 -8.86 -14.45
C ILE A 509 19.22 -8.09 -14.87
N VAL A 510 20.39 -8.74 -14.81
CA VAL A 510 21.66 -8.10 -15.17
C VAL A 510 21.70 -7.75 -16.65
N GLU A 511 21.32 -8.67 -17.54
CA GLU A 511 21.25 -8.40 -19.00
C GLU A 511 20.32 -7.22 -19.32
N LYS A 512 19.18 -7.17 -18.65
CA LYS A 512 18.21 -6.07 -18.81
C LYS A 512 18.77 -4.74 -18.28
N ALA A 513 19.43 -4.76 -17.11
CA ALA A 513 20.08 -3.59 -16.55
C ALA A 513 21.17 -3.01 -17.46
N ILE A 514 22.03 -3.87 -18.03
CA ILE A 514 23.08 -3.47 -18.99
C ILE A 514 22.47 -2.80 -20.24
N ARG A 515 21.31 -3.25 -20.68
CA ARG A 515 20.62 -2.69 -21.85
C ARG A 515 19.90 -1.36 -21.55
N GLU A 516 19.32 -1.22 -20.36
CA GLU A 516 18.36 -0.16 -20.03
C GLU A 516 18.93 0.95 -19.16
N LEU A 517 19.98 0.69 -18.36
CA LEU A 517 20.55 1.67 -17.45
C LEU A 517 21.83 2.31 -18.03
N PRO A 518 22.08 3.60 -17.75
CA PRO A 518 23.22 4.35 -18.30
C PRO A 518 24.52 4.15 -17.47
N PHE A 519 24.83 2.90 -17.05
CA PHE A 519 26.00 2.58 -16.24
C PHE A 519 26.90 1.57 -16.95
N ASP A 520 28.18 1.53 -16.53
CA ASP A 520 29.13 0.54 -17.05
C ASP A 520 28.69 -0.89 -16.73
N PRO A 521 28.77 -1.86 -17.68
CA PRO A 521 28.38 -3.24 -17.43
C PRO A 521 29.08 -3.91 -16.25
N GLY A 522 30.35 -3.57 -16.00
CA GLY A 522 31.10 -4.09 -14.85
C GLY A 522 30.62 -3.48 -13.53
N GLU A 523 30.22 -2.22 -13.54
CA GLU A 523 29.60 -1.55 -12.40
C GLU A 523 28.25 -2.17 -12.05
N ILE A 524 27.39 -2.40 -13.05
CA ILE A 524 26.10 -3.06 -12.90
C ILE A 524 26.25 -4.44 -12.26
N ARG A 525 27.20 -5.26 -12.74
CA ARG A 525 27.45 -6.60 -12.18
C ARG A 525 27.88 -6.53 -10.71
N ARG A 526 28.82 -5.64 -10.38
CA ARG A 526 29.27 -5.44 -9.00
C ARG A 526 28.12 -5.00 -8.08
N ALA A 527 27.32 -4.02 -8.53
CA ALA A 527 26.17 -3.53 -7.78
C ALA A 527 25.11 -4.64 -7.57
N PHE A 528 24.88 -5.49 -8.58
CA PHE A 528 23.96 -6.62 -8.47
C PHE A 528 24.45 -7.69 -7.47
N ASP A 529 25.75 -8.00 -7.46
CA ASP A 529 26.33 -8.90 -6.45
C ASP A 529 26.20 -8.35 -5.03
N VAL A 530 26.40 -7.04 -4.85
CA VAL A 530 26.16 -6.34 -3.57
C VAL A 530 24.69 -6.44 -3.18
N PHE A 531 23.77 -6.18 -4.12
CA PHE A 531 22.33 -6.26 -3.91
C PHE A 531 21.91 -7.66 -3.43
N ILE A 532 22.24 -8.71 -4.18
CA ILE A 532 21.86 -10.09 -3.84
C ILE A 532 22.43 -10.48 -2.48
N ARG A 533 23.72 -10.27 -2.24
CA ARG A 533 24.35 -10.60 -0.97
C ARG A 533 23.64 -9.91 0.20
N ARG A 534 23.40 -8.60 0.10
CA ARG A 534 22.77 -7.82 1.17
C ARG A 534 21.30 -8.14 1.33
N PHE A 535 20.56 -8.30 0.23
CA PHE A 535 19.15 -8.66 0.27
C PHE A 535 18.90 -9.94 1.10
N PHE A 536 19.74 -10.94 0.95
CA PHE A 536 19.63 -12.18 1.72
C PHE A 536 20.18 -12.04 3.15
N THR A 537 21.40 -11.56 3.33
CA THR A 537 22.06 -11.53 4.66
C THR A 537 21.42 -10.54 5.65
N GLN A 538 20.68 -9.55 5.16
CA GLN A 538 20.03 -8.54 6.00
C GLN A 538 18.54 -8.81 6.26
N GLN A 539 18.03 -10.01 5.91
CA GLN A 539 16.64 -10.38 6.11
C GLN A 539 16.17 -10.24 7.57
N TYR A 540 17.03 -10.53 8.54
CA TYR A 540 16.69 -10.43 9.96
C TYR A 540 16.23 -9.02 10.37
N LYS A 541 16.77 -7.97 9.73
CA LYS A 541 16.31 -6.58 9.97
C LYS A 541 14.88 -6.38 9.49
N ARG A 542 14.56 -6.88 8.30
CA ARG A 542 13.21 -6.77 7.74
C ARG A 542 12.16 -7.51 8.55
N ASN A 543 12.53 -8.63 9.19
CA ASN A 543 11.62 -9.39 10.05
C ASN A 543 11.11 -8.62 11.28
N CYS A 544 11.79 -7.52 11.64
CA CYS A 544 11.42 -6.62 12.74
C CYS A 544 10.95 -5.25 12.23
N ALA A 545 10.70 -5.11 10.92
CA ALA A 545 10.26 -3.84 10.35
C ALA A 545 8.89 -3.42 10.91
N PRO A 546 8.64 -2.11 11.10
CA PRO A 546 7.35 -1.60 11.52
C PRO A 546 6.26 -1.88 10.49
N GLU A 547 5.00 -1.82 10.94
CA GLU A 547 3.86 -1.79 10.02
C GLU A 547 3.95 -0.60 9.06
N SER A 548 3.52 -0.80 7.82
CA SER A 548 3.66 0.20 6.77
C SER A 548 2.66 -0.03 5.65
N PRO A 549 2.23 1.03 4.93
CA PRO A 549 1.28 0.88 3.84
C PRO A 549 1.95 0.26 2.60
N HIS A 550 1.29 -0.71 1.98
CA HIS A 550 1.69 -1.26 0.68
C HIS A 550 1.14 -0.37 -0.44
N ILE A 551 1.99 0.50 -0.98
CA ILE A 551 1.62 1.48 -2.02
C ILE A 551 2.16 1.08 -3.39
N LEU A 552 3.42 0.63 -3.48
CA LEU A 552 4.07 0.17 -4.72
C LEU A 552 4.62 -1.24 -4.61
N ALA A 553 5.52 -1.46 -3.64
CA ALA A 553 6.14 -2.75 -3.39
C ALA A 553 6.39 -2.91 -1.88
N SER A 554 6.40 -4.14 -1.39
CA SER A 554 6.73 -4.39 0.00
C SER A 554 7.57 -5.65 0.15
N ILE A 555 8.58 -5.56 0.97
CA ILE A 555 9.43 -6.66 1.44
C ILE A 555 9.30 -6.87 2.94
N SER A 556 8.22 -6.36 3.55
CA SER A 556 7.89 -6.62 4.94
C SER A 556 7.53 -8.10 5.16
N PRO A 557 7.67 -8.64 6.38
CA PRO A 557 7.37 -10.04 6.68
C PRO A 557 5.94 -10.46 6.35
N ALA A 558 5.03 -9.51 6.29
CA ALA A 558 3.65 -9.75 5.92
C ALA A 558 3.47 -10.17 4.45
N LEU A 559 4.31 -9.65 3.56
CA LEU A 559 4.18 -9.84 2.11
C LEU A 559 5.36 -10.60 1.48
N TRP A 560 6.53 -10.53 2.10
CA TRP A 560 7.73 -11.23 1.66
C TRP A 560 8.30 -12.06 2.82
N ARG A 561 7.95 -13.35 2.86
CA ARG A 561 8.42 -14.26 3.90
C ARG A 561 9.65 -15.01 3.44
N MET A 562 10.77 -14.82 4.14
CA MET A 562 12.02 -15.54 3.90
C MET A 562 12.69 -15.80 5.27
N GLY A 563 13.30 -16.97 5.45
CA GLY A 563 14.11 -17.26 6.63
C GLY A 563 15.35 -16.37 6.68
N SER A 564 15.77 -15.95 7.85
CA SER A 564 16.95 -15.09 8.02
C SER A 564 18.27 -15.79 7.71
N ASP A 565 18.28 -17.13 7.74
CA ASP A 565 19.47 -17.95 7.53
C ASP A 565 19.65 -18.39 6.07
N VAL A 566 18.78 -17.93 5.17
CA VAL A 566 18.90 -18.20 3.74
C VAL A 566 20.09 -17.42 3.17
N LEU A 567 21.00 -18.14 2.55
CA LEU A 567 22.14 -17.56 1.83
C LEU A 567 21.96 -17.82 0.33
N PRO A 568 22.28 -16.83 -0.53
CA PRO A 568 22.29 -17.06 -1.96
C PRO A 568 23.48 -17.97 -2.33
N ASP A 569 23.20 -19.05 -3.01
CA ASP A 569 24.27 -19.87 -3.63
C ASP A 569 24.81 -19.22 -4.92
N GLY A 570 25.75 -19.87 -5.58
CA GLY A 570 26.35 -19.37 -6.82
C GLY A 570 25.37 -19.13 -7.97
N SER A 571 24.16 -19.74 -7.92
CA SER A 571 23.13 -19.58 -8.96
C SER A 571 22.43 -18.21 -8.91
N PHE A 572 22.46 -17.55 -7.76
CA PHE A 572 21.97 -16.17 -7.59
C PHE A 572 23.01 -15.11 -7.95
N ARG A 573 24.28 -15.51 -8.18
CA ARG A 573 25.38 -14.61 -8.53
C ARG A 573 25.72 -14.78 -10.00
N GLU A 574 25.68 -13.72 -10.76
CA GLU A 574 26.23 -13.75 -12.11
C GLU A 574 27.75 -13.62 -12.05
N GLY A 575 28.46 -14.65 -12.44
CA GLY A 575 29.90 -14.56 -12.61
C GLY A 575 30.65 -15.87 -12.76
N ASN A 576 30.07 -17.02 -12.44
CA ASN A 576 30.74 -18.32 -12.57
C ASN A 576 30.03 -19.30 -13.52
N ALA A 577 29.78 -18.88 -14.76
CA ALA A 577 29.67 -19.80 -15.88
C ALA A 577 31.07 -20.11 -16.44
N GLY A 578 32.04 -20.37 -15.57
CA GLY A 578 33.40 -20.71 -16.04
C GLY A 578 34.43 -20.58 -14.92
N GLY A 579 34.43 -21.51 -13.98
CA GLY A 579 35.49 -21.57 -12.99
C GLY A 579 35.18 -22.61 -11.94
N THR A 580 35.41 -23.87 -12.28
CA THR A 580 35.68 -24.93 -11.32
C THR A 580 36.87 -24.55 -10.45
N GLU A 581 36.74 -24.89 -9.16
CA GLU A 581 37.84 -25.24 -8.24
C GLU A 581 38.42 -24.11 -7.35
N ASN A 582 38.24 -24.37 -6.11
CA ASN A 582 39.16 -24.49 -4.98
C ASN A 582 38.88 -23.61 -3.78
N ALA A 583 38.61 -24.40 -2.71
CA ALA A 583 38.85 -24.22 -1.26
C ALA A 583 38.03 -23.19 -0.54
#